data_6b50c0ac205fddcd6f921539f3f7b1a0
#
_entry.id   6b50c0ac205fddcd6f921539f3f7b1a0
#
_cell.length_a   1.000
_cell.length_b   1.000
_cell.length_c   1.000
_cell.angle_alpha   90.00
_cell.angle_beta   90.00
_cell.angle_gamma   90.00
#
_symmetry.space_group_name_H-M   'P 1'
#
loop_
_entity.id
_entity.type
_entity.pdbx_description
1 polymer ?
#
loop_
_entity_poly.entity_id
_entity_poly.type
_entity_poly.pdbx_seq_one_letter_code
_entity_poly.pdbx_strand_id
1 'polypeptide(L)'
;MAGFFVVFEGGDGVGKTTQIDRLAGLLRAPAGGGFEVLTTREPGGTQLGQELRQAIMHGGHVAPRAEALLYAADRAHHVHTKVRPALERGAVVIQDRYVDSSIVYQGGARGLGEEVERISRWATEDLVPDLTIVLDMEPSQGRLDRELDRVERETAEFAALIRQAFLDLAARDPDRYAVVDAARSIEDVEVDVTAVVRAAMAGAGLGSADAPVGPAADPGLEPWGTP
;
A
#
# COMPACT_ATOMS: atom_id res chain seq x y z
N MET A 1 7.41 7.52 -20.69
CA MET A 1 6.00 7.39 -20.27
C MET A 1 5.98 7.52 -18.76
N ALA A 2 4.94 8.10 -18.16
CA ALA A 2 4.81 8.10 -16.70
C ALA A 2 4.61 6.66 -16.23
N GLY A 3 5.17 6.31 -15.05
CA GLY A 3 4.92 5.02 -14.43
C GLY A 3 3.47 4.89 -13.95
N PHE A 4 3.13 3.77 -13.30
CA PHE A 4 1.81 3.52 -12.74
C PHE A 4 1.93 3.21 -11.25
N PHE A 5 1.17 3.92 -10.43
CA PHE A 5 1.22 3.79 -8.98
C PHE A 5 -0.04 3.13 -8.44
N VAL A 6 0.07 1.89 -7.98
CA VAL A 6 -1.02 1.16 -7.32
C VAL A 6 -0.71 0.92 -5.86
N VAL A 7 -1.69 1.19 -5.00
CA VAL A 7 -1.61 1.02 -3.54
C VAL A 7 -2.61 -0.03 -3.09
N PHE A 8 -2.18 -0.89 -2.17
CA PHE A 8 -3.05 -1.83 -1.47
C PHE A 8 -3.33 -1.34 -0.06
N GLU A 9 -4.61 -1.26 0.28
CA GLU A 9 -5.13 -0.86 1.58
C GLU A 9 -6.07 -1.91 2.15
N GLY A 10 -6.47 -1.75 3.39
CA GLY A 10 -7.36 -2.66 4.11
C GLY A 10 -6.79 -3.05 5.47
N GLY A 11 -7.57 -3.79 6.25
CA GLY A 11 -7.20 -4.27 7.59
C GLY A 11 -5.96 -5.16 7.62
N ASP A 12 -5.53 -5.56 8.81
CA ASP A 12 -4.42 -6.50 8.95
C ASP A 12 -4.91 -7.94 8.71
N GLY A 13 -4.04 -8.76 8.09
CA GLY A 13 -4.36 -10.16 7.80
C GLY A 13 -5.30 -10.40 6.60
N VAL A 14 -5.74 -9.38 5.86
CA VAL A 14 -6.65 -9.50 4.70
C VAL A 14 -5.96 -10.04 3.43
N GLY A 15 -4.65 -10.30 3.47
CA GLY A 15 -3.93 -10.91 2.33
C GLY A 15 -3.22 -9.94 1.40
N LYS A 16 -3.01 -8.66 1.78
CA LYS A 16 -2.33 -7.65 0.93
C LYS A 16 -1.01 -8.14 0.36
N THR A 17 -0.10 -8.60 1.20
CA THR A 17 1.24 -9.08 0.77
C THR A 17 1.14 -10.19 -0.28
N THR A 18 0.26 -11.17 -0.07
CA THR A 18 0.05 -12.27 -1.02
C THR A 18 -0.40 -11.76 -2.39
N GLN A 19 -1.35 -10.83 -2.42
CA GLN A 19 -1.86 -10.29 -3.67
C GLN A 19 -0.85 -9.36 -4.37
N ILE A 20 -0.07 -8.59 -3.60
CA ILE A 20 1.04 -7.78 -4.11
C ILE A 20 2.08 -8.65 -4.80
N ASP A 21 2.51 -9.74 -4.17
CA ASP A 21 3.53 -10.64 -4.73
C ASP A 21 3.05 -11.33 -6.01
N ARG A 22 1.80 -11.81 -6.02
CA ARG A 22 1.17 -12.43 -7.20
C ARG A 22 1.04 -11.44 -8.36
N LEU A 23 0.51 -10.24 -8.11
CA LEU A 23 0.39 -9.18 -9.10
C LEU A 23 1.76 -8.77 -9.67
N ALA A 24 2.76 -8.59 -8.80
CA ALA A 24 4.11 -8.24 -9.21
C ALA A 24 4.73 -9.32 -10.10
N GLY A 25 4.57 -10.59 -9.74
CA GLY A 25 5.03 -11.71 -10.55
C GLY A 25 4.36 -11.74 -11.93
N LEU A 26 3.06 -11.51 -11.97
CA LEU A 26 2.30 -11.46 -13.21
C LEU A 26 2.76 -10.32 -14.13
N LEU A 27 2.91 -9.10 -13.60
CA LEU A 27 3.28 -7.92 -14.39
C LEU A 27 4.73 -7.97 -14.90
N ARG A 28 5.65 -8.58 -14.13
CA ARG A 28 7.05 -8.81 -14.55
C ARG A 28 7.17 -9.84 -15.67
N ALA A 29 6.26 -10.82 -15.73
CA ALA A 29 6.29 -11.85 -16.74
C ALA A 29 6.05 -11.27 -18.14
N PRO A 30 6.72 -11.77 -19.21
CA PRO A 30 6.48 -11.29 -20.58
C PRO A 30 5.01 -11.35 -20.99
N ALA A 31 4.31 -12.41 -20.63
CA ALA A 31 2.86 -12.56 -20.86
C ALA A 31 2.01 -11.53 -20.10
N GLY A 32 2.55 -10.93 -19.04
CA GLY A 32 1.90 -9.89 -18.24
C GLY A 32 2.20 -8.48 -18.69
N GLY A 33 3.15 -8.31 -19.62
CA GLY A 33 3.61 -7.03 -20.16
C GLY A 33 5.10 -6.76 -19.99
N GLY A 34 5.82 -7.55 -19.16
CA GLY A 34 7.26 -7.40 -18.92
C GLY A 34 7.66 -6.07 -18.28
N PHE A 35 6.80 -5.53 -17.43
CA PHE A 35 7.04 -4.23 -16.80
C PHE A 35 8.21 -4.26 -15.79
N GLU A 36 8.94 -3.14 -15.68
CA GLU A 36 9.71 -2.88 -14.46
C GLU A 36 8.71 -2.71 -13.30
N VAL A 37 8.81 -3.55 -12.27
CA VAL A 37 7.89 -3.50 -11.11
C VAL A 37 8.68 -3.31 -9.84
N LEU A 38 8.40 -2.21 -9.14
CA LEU A 38 8.86 -1.96 -7.77
C LEU A 38 7.75 -2.37 -6.79
N THR A 39 8.02 -3.34 -5.92
CA THR A 39 7.20 -3.62 -4.75
C THR A 39 7.77 -2.91 -3.53
N THR A 40 6.91 -2.25 -2.74
CA THR A 40 7.34 -1.50 -1.55
C THR A 40 6.23 -1.40 -0.51
N ARG A 41 6.49 -0.79 0.64
CA ARG A 41 5.51 -0.64 1.72
C ARG A 41 5.75 0.59 2.58
N GLU A 42 4.75 1.02 3.33
CA GLU A 42 4.85 2.00 4.41
C GLU A 42 4.18 1.48 5.71
N PRO A 43 4.85 1.68 6.86
CA PRO A 43 6.22 2.19 7.00
C PRO A 43 7.27 1.11 6.70
N GLY A 44 8.50 1.53 6.37
CA GLY A 44 9.65 0.63 6.31
C GLY A 44 10.12 0.29 4.89
N GLY A 45 9.74 1.07 3.87
CA GLY A 45 10.16 0.88 2.48
C GLY A 45 11.61 1.27 2.19
N THR A 46 12.29 1.94 3.11
CA THR A 46 13.69 2.38 3.03
C THR A 46 14.43 2.00 4.32
N GLN A 47 15.76 2.15 4.35
CA GLN A 47 16.52 1.89 5.57
C GLN A 47 16.07 2.81 6.72
N LEU A 48 15.98 4.13 6.50
CA LEU A 48 15.42 5.06 7.48
C LEU A 48 13.99 4.65 7.90
N GLY A 49 13.19 4.23 6.92
CA GLY A 49 11.83 3.75 7.17
C GLY A 49 11.79 2.52 8.08
N GLN A 50 12.76 1.60 7.96
CA GLN A 50 12.84 0.43 8.85
C GLN A 50 13.14 0.84 10.29
N GLU A 51 14.02 1.82 10.50
CA GLU A 51 14.32 2.37 11.82
C GLU A 51 13.09 3.06 12.43
N LEU A 52 12.38 3.87 11.64
CA LEU A 52 11.13 4.52 12.06
C LEU A 52 10.03 3.48 12.36
N ARG A 53 9.88 2.46 11.51
CA ARG A 53 8.97 1.34 11.75
C ARG A 53 9.27 0.65 13.08
N GLN A 54 10.54 0.38 13.37
CA GLN A 54 10.95 -0.23 14.62
C GLN A 54 10.55 0.65 15.82
N ALA A 55 10.76 1.95 15.73
CA ALA A 55 10.36 2.89 16.78
C ALA A 55 8.84 2.94 16.97
N ILE A 56 8.07 2.94 15.88
CA ILE A 56 6.60 3.01 15.91
C ILE A 56 5.97 1.71 16.44
N MET A 57 6.40 0.57 15.91
CA MET A 57 5.71 -0.72 16.11
C MET A 57 6.20 -1.46 17.36
N HIS A 58 7.50 -1.37 17.67
CA HIS A 58 8.16 -2.12 18.73
C HIS A 58 8.77 -1.24 19.82
N GLY A 59 8.70 0.10 19.68
CA GLY A 59 9.08 1.05 20.72
C GLY A 59 8.08 1.09 21.88
N GLY A 60 8.36 1.94 22.86
CA GLY A 60 7.42 2.23 23.96
C GLY A 60 6.18 3.00 23.48
N HIS A 61 5.44 3.55 24.44
CA HIS A 61 4.29 4.40 24.14
C HIS A 61 4.71 5.63 23.31
N VAL A 62 4.04 5.83 22.17
CA VAL A 62 4.22 7.01 21.31
C VAL A 62 2.94 7.84 21.36
N ALA A 63 3.07 9.14 21.66
CA ALA A 63 1.93 10.05 21.63
C ALA A 63 1.32 10.14 20.21
N PRO A 64 -0.02 10.23 20.07
CA PRO A 64 -0.68 10.16 18.76
C PRO A 64 -0.12 11.11 17.69
N ARG A 65 0.17 12.37 18.05
CA ARG A 65 0.77 13.34 17.12
C ARG A 65 2.19 12.95 16.72
N ALA A 66 2.99 12.42 17.66
CA ALA A 66 4.33 11.95 17.34
C ALA A 66 4.28 10.73 16.41
N GLU A 67 3.34 9.81 16.65
CA GLU A 67 3.09 8.66 15.76
C GLU A 67 2.76 9.12 14.34
N ALA A 68 1.82 10.05 14.16
CA ALA A 68 1.45 10.59 12.86
C ALA A 68 2.64 11.28 12.14
N LEU A 69 3.46 12.03 12.87
CA LEU A 69 4.66 12.68 12.33
C LEU A 69 5.73 11.68 11.91
N LEU A 70 5.91 10.57 12.65
CA LEU A 70 6.85 9.52 12.26
C LEU A 70 6.41 8.80 10.98
N TYR A 71 5.11 8.51 10.83
CA TYR A 71 4.57 7.99 9.57
C TYR A 71 4.75 8.98 8.41
N ALA A 72 4.52 10.28 8.63
CA ALA A 72 4.73 11.30 7.62
C ALA A 72 6.21 11.45 7.23
N ALA A 73 7.13 11.33 8.18
CA ALA A 73 8.58 11.37 7.93
C ALA A 73 9.06 10.16 7.11
N ASP A 74 8.60 8.94 7.47
CA ASP A 74 8.85 7.73 6.66
C ASP A 74 8.36 7.94 5.22
N ARG A 75 7.13 8.36 5.07
CA ARG A 75 6.47 8.61 3.78
C ARG A 75 7.21 9.61 2.92
N ALA A 76 7.56 10.77 3.48
CA ALA A 76 8.28 11.82 2.76
C ALA A 76 9.61 11.30 2.18
N HIS A 77 10.39 10.59 3.02
CA HIS A 77 11.66 10.02 2.59
C HIS A 77 11.46 8.90 1.56
N HIS A 78 10.49 8.02 1.77
CA HIS A 78 10.17 6.90 0.88
C HIS A 78 9.71 7.38 -0.50
N VAL A 79 8.79 8.34 -0.56
CA VAL A 79 8.31 8.92 -1.83
C VAL A 79 9.46 9.57 -2.59
N HIS A 80 10.25 10.41 -1.92
CA HIS A 80 11.34 11.13 -2.55
C HIS A 80 12.45 10.21 -3.09
N THR A 81 12.85 9.20 -2.30
CA THR A 81 14.04 8.40 -2.62
C THR A 81 13.74 7.14 -3.43
N LYS A 82 12.49 6.67 -3.45
CA LYS A 82 12.17 5.37 -4.02
C LYS A 82 10.97 5.40 -4.98
N VAL A 83 9.81 5.92 -4.54
CA VAL A 83 8.58 5.84 -5.33
C VAL A 83 8.64 6.76 -6.55
N ARG A 84 8.90 8.07 -6.37
CA ARG A 84 9.00 9.02 -7.49
C ARG A 84 10.04 8.62 -8.51
N PRO A 85 11.30 8.29 -8.14
CA PRO A 85 12.29 7.87 -9.11
C PRO A 85 11.89 6.63 -9.92
N ALA A 86 11.14 5.69 -9.32
CA ALA A 86 10.63 4.53 -10.04
C ALA A 86 9.54 4.93 -11.05
N LEU A 87 8.59 5.76 -10.64
CA LEU A 87 7.54 6.27 -11.52
C LEU A 87 8.10 7.09 -12.68
N GLU A 88 9.11 7.92 -12.44
CA GLU A 88 9.80 8.70 -13.47
C GLU A 88 10.50 7.84 -14.51
N ARG A 89 10.99 6.66 -14.14
CA ARG A 89 11.55 5.67 -15.06
C ARG A 89 10.49 4.88 -15.84
N GLY A 90 9.21 5.06 -15.52
CA GLY A 90 8.12 4.32 -16.16
C GLY A 90 7.79 2.98 -15.49
N ALA A 91 8.28 2.74 -14.27
CA ALA A 91 8.00 1.53 -13.53
C ALA A 91 6.55 1.48 -13.01
N VAL A 92 6.03 0.27 -12.85
CA VAL A 92 4.83 0.03 -12.06
C VAL A 92 5.25 -0.08 -10.59
N VAL A 93 4.76 0.83 -9.75
CA VAL A 93 4.98 0.78 -8.30
C VAL A 93 3.77 0.13 -7.64
N ILE A 94 4.00 -0.96 -6.91
CA ILE A 94 2.98 -1.65 -6.11
C ILE A 94 3.34 -1.47 -4.63
N GLN A 95 2.49 -0.78 -3.87
CA GLN A 95 2.79 -0.39 -2.51
C GLN A 95 1.76 -0.94 -1.51
N ASP A 96 2.25 -1.53 -0.41
CA ASP A 96 1.45 -1.91 0.76
C ASP A 96 1.33 -0.72 1.70
N ARG A 97 0.13 -0.17 1.83
CA ARG A 97 -0.26 1.01 2.60
C ARG A 97 0.35 2.33 2.13
N TYR A 98 -0.45 3.39 2.26
CA TYR A 98 -0.04 4.76 1.91
C TYR A 98 -0.76 5.80 2.80
N VAL A 99 -1.15 6.93 2.21
CA VAL A 99 -1.81 8.06 2.91
C VAL A 99 -3.10 7.62 3.60
N ASP A 100 -3.89 6.77 2.96
CA ASP A 100 -5.20 6.33 3.46
C ASP A 100 -5.08 5.59 4.79
N SER A 101 -4.05 4.75 4.95
CA SER A 101 -3.75 4.15 6.26
C SER A 101 -3.57 5.20 7.35
N SER A 102 -2.85 6.30 7.10
CA SER A 102 -2.70 7.36 8.10
C SER A 102 -4.01 8.11 8.38
N ILE A 103 -4.82 8.37 7.34
CA ILE A 103 -6.15 9.00 7.50
C ILE A 103 -7.03 8.13 8.40
N VAL A 104 -7.06 6.81 8.14
CA VAL A 104 -7.89 5.86 8.88
C VAL A 104 -7.40 5.68 10.32
N TYR A 105 -6.11 5.37 10.49
CA TYR A 105 -5.56 5.03 11.81
C TYR A 105 -5.27 6.28 12.66
N GLN A 106 -4.49 7.23 12.19
CA GLN A 106 -4.12 8.41 12.97
C GLN A 106 -5.20 9.49 12.93
N GLY A 107 -5.79 9.75 11.76
CA GLY A 107 -6.85 10.73 11.59
C GLY A 107 -8.14 10.32 12.28
N GLY A 108 -8.65 9.14 11.93
CA GLY A 108 -9.89 8.59 12.47
C GLY A 108 -9.73 7.98 13.85
N ALA A 109 -9.08 6.83 13.93
CA ALA A 109 -9.05 6.02 15.15
C ALA A 109 -8.27 6.67 16.32
N ARG A 110 -7.22 7.46 16.04
CA ARG A 110 -6.51 8.26 17.06
C ARG A 110 -7.12 9.66 17.28
N GLY A 111 -8.14 10.05 16.51
CA GLY A 111 -8.88 11.29 16.68
C GLY A 111 -8.11 12.57 16.29
N LEU A 112 -7.08 12.47 15.43
CA LEU A 112 -6.31 13.64 15.01
C LEU A 112 -6.98 14.43 13.86
N GLY A 113 -8.04 13.87 13.26
CA GLY A 113 -8.83 14.55 12.22
C GLY A 113 -8.07 14.82 10.91
N GLU A 114 -8.50 15.85 10.22
CA GLU A 114 -8.04 16.22 8.87
C GLU A 114 -6.58 16.66 8.80
N GLU A 115 -5.97 17.03 9.92
CA GLU A 115 -4.56 17.44 9.95
C GLU A 115 -3.62 16.32 9.48
N VAL A 116 -4.01 15.05 9.68
CA VAL A 116 -3.22 13.90 9.21
C VAL A 116 -3.19 13.84 7.68
N GLU A 117 -4.30 14.10 7.02
CA GLU A 117 -4.33 14.18 5.55
C GLU A 117 -3.47 15.32 5.05
N ARG A 118 -3.57 16.52 5.64
CA ARG A 118 -2.76 17.70 5.26
C ARG A 118 -1.26 17.43 5.38
N ILE A 119 -0.83 16.86 6.51
CA ILE A 119 0.58 16.50 6.74
C ILE A 119 1.03 15.44 5.73
N SER A 120 0.19 14.45 5.46
CA SER A 120 0.50 13.38 4.51
C SER A 120 0.62 13.91 3.08
N ARG A 121 -0.26 14.79 2.64
CA ARG A 121 -0.18 15.45 1.31
C ARG A 121 1.08 16.28 1.19
N TRP A 122 1.41 17.08 2.21
CA TRP A 122 2.66 17.84 2.24
C TRP A 122 3.88 16.91 2.17
N ALA A 123 3.88 15.80 2.90
CA ALA A 123 4.97 14.81 2.93
C ALA A 123 5.17 14.10 1.58
N THR A 124 4.12 13.95 0.79
CA THR A 124 4.15 13.28 -0.52
C THR A 124 4.30 14.23 -1.70
N GLU A 125 4.32 15.56 -1.44
CA GLU A 125 4.22 16.58 -2.49
C GLU A 125 3.03 16.27 -3.42
N ASP A 126 1.88 16.00 -2.81
CA ASP A 126 0.60 15.64 -3.46
C ASP A 126 0.67 14.47 -4.44
N LEU A 127 1.63 13.55 -4.29
CA LEU A 127 1.65 12.32 -5.07
C LEU A 127 0.45 11.45 -4.68
N VAL A 128 -0.44 11.21 -5.63
CA VAL A 128 -1.66 10.42 -5.51
C VAL A 128 -1.50 9.12 -6.30
N PRO A 129 -1.95 7.97 -5.79
CA PRO A 129 -1.98 6.72 -6.56
C PRO A 129 -2.93 6.82 -7.76
N ASP A 130 -2.56 6.17 -8.86
CA ASP A 130 -3.45 5.97 -10.01
C ASP A 130 -4.61 5.04 -9.66
N LEU A 131 -4.35 4.07 -8.75
CA LEU A 131 -5.34 3.12 -8.26
C LEU A 131 -5.06 2.75 -6.80
N THR A 132 -6.09 2.77 -5.96
CA THR A 132 -6.05 2.20 -4.61
C THR A 132 -6.98 0.98 -4.54
N ILE A 133 -6.43 -0.18 -4.18
CA ILE A 133 -7.19 -1.42 -3.99
C ILE A 133 -7.42 -1.61 -2.50
N VAL A 134 -8.68 -1.57 -2.08
CA VAL A 134 -9.08 -1.91 -0.72
C VAL A 134 -9.45 -3.38 -0.67
N LEU A 135 -8.64 -4.21 -0.02
CA LEU A 135 -8.99 -5.60 0.26
C LEU A 135 -9.93 -5.63 1.46
N ASP A 136 -11.19 -5.95 1.19
CA ASP A 136 -12.25 -5.97 2.20
C ASP A 136 -12.49 -7.38 2.75
N MET A 137 -12.45 -7.51 4.08
CA MET A 137 -12.75 -8.75 4.80
C MET A 137 -13.27 -8.43 6.19
N GLU A 138 -14.25 -9.22 6.66
CA GLU A 138 -14.70 -9.13 8.05
C GLU A 138 -13.55 -9.43 9.02
N PRO A 139 -13.35 -8.63 10.09
CA PRO A 139 -12.23 -8.80 11.01
C PRO A 139 -12.13 -10.20 11.65
N SER A 140 -13.27 -10.86 11.83
CA SER A 140 -13.33 -12.23 12.39
C SER A 140 -12.78 -13.31 11.44
N GLN A 141 -12.60 -12.98 10.15
CA GLN A 141 -12.11 -13.88 9.11
C GLN A 141 -10.63 -13.63 8.77
N GLY A 142 -10.04 -12.56 9.29
CA GLY A 142 -8.63 -12.21 9.10
C GLY A 142 -7.71 -13.32 9.64
N ARG A 143 -6.71 -13.70 8.84
CA ARG A 143 -5.73 -14.76 9.17
C ARG A 143 -4.51 -14.12 9.84
N LEU A 144 -4.48 -14.07 11.16
CA LEU A 144 -3.31 -13.61 11.92
C LEU A 144 -2.65 -14.82 12.58
N ASP A 145 -1.68 -15.43 11.88
CA ASP A 145 -0.86 -16.55 12.40
C ASP A 145 0.46 -16.06 13.04
N ARG A 146 0.54 -14.78 13.42
CA ARG A 146 1.75 -14.18 13.97
C ARG A 146 1.47 -13.36 15.23
N GLU A 147 2.53 -13.05 15.98
CA GLU A 147 2.46 -12.15 17.11
C GLU A 147 2.03 -10.74 16.68
N LEU A 148 0.99 -10.20 17.33
CA LEU A 148 0.45 -8.88 17.01
C LEU A 148 1.39 -7.78 17.50
N ASP A 149 1.64 -6.79 16.66
CA ASP A 149 2.37 -5.59 17.05
C ASP A 149 1.52 -4.65 17.95
N ARG A 150 2.11 -3.52 18.38
CA ARG A 150 1.46 -2.56 19.24
C ARG A 150 0.16 -1.97 18.66
N VAL A 151 0.12 -1.79 17.35
CA VAL A 151 -1.03 -1.18 16.64
C VAL A 151 -2.12 -2.22 16.40
N GLU A 152 -1.74 -3.47 16.17
CA GLU A 152 -2.63 -4.60 15.87
C GLU A 152 -3.32 -5.20 17.10
N ARG A 153 -2.84 -4.94 18.33
CA ARG A 153 -3.41 -5.47 19.59
C ARG A 153 -4.75 -4.85 19.99
N GLU A 154 -5.46 -4.29 19.03
CA GLU A 154 -6.69 -3.58 19.30
C GLU A 154 -7.93 -4.48 19.11
N THR A 155 -9.07 -4.09 19.68
CA THR A 155 -10.27 -4.91 19.78
C THR A 155 -10.93 -5.16 18.41
N ALA A 156 -11.83 -6.16 18.34
CA ALA A 156 -12.64 -6.43 17.14
C ALA A 156 -13.48 -5.22 16.70
N GLU A 157 -13.92 -4.39 17.66
CA GLU A 157 -14.65 -3.14 17.40
C GLU A 157 -13.77 -2.12 16.69
N PHE A 158 -12.50 -2.02 17.09
CA PHE A 158 -11.53 -1.15 16.40
C PHE A 158 -11.26 -1.64 14.98
N ALA A 159 -11.08 -2.94 14.78
CA ALA A 159 -10.89 -3.51 13.44
C ALA A 159 -12.11 -3.26 12.52
N ALA A 160 -13.34 -3.33 13.06
CA ALA A 160 -14.56 -3.00 12.32
C ALA A 160 -14.63 -1.51 11.94
N LEU A 161 -14.21 -0.62 12.86
CA LEU A 161 -14.13 0.82 12.59
C LEU A 161 -13.11 1.14 11.48
N ILE A 162 -11.93 0.51 11.52
CA ILE A 162 -10.89 0.63 10.51
C ILE A 162 -11.42 0.17 9.13
N ARG A 163 -12.07 -1.00 9.08
CA ARG A 163 -12.69 -1.53 7.87
C ARG A 163 -13.67 -0.53 7.28
N GLN A 164 -14.62 -0.05 8.10
CA GLN A 164 -15.64 0.90 7.63
C GLN A 164 -15.01 2.19 7.10
N ALA A 165 -13.98 2.71 7.78
CA ALA A 165 -13.29 3.92 7.35
C ALA A 165 -12.61 3.76 5.97
N PHE A 166 -12.02 2.59 5.65
CA PHE A 166 -11.50 2.32 4.31
C PHE A 166 -12.62 2.26 3.25
N LEU A 167 -13.76 1.65 3.57
CA LEU A 167 -14.92 1.60 2.67
C LEU A 167 -15.50 3.00 2.42
N ASP A 168 -15.56 3.83 3.46
CA ASP A 168 -16.02 5.22 3.34
C ASP A 168 -15.06 6.07 2.47
N LEU A 169 -13.74 5.87 2.56
CA LEU A 169 -12.78 6.50 1.67
C LEU A 169 -12.99 6.06 0.21
N ALA A 170 -13.14 4.76 -0.01
CA ALA A 170 -13.37 4.22 -1.35
C ALA A 170 -14.67 4.77 -1.98
N ALA A 171 -15.72 4.92 -1.18
CA ALA A 171 -17.00 5.45 -1.66
C ALA A 171 -16.94 6.94 -2.08
N ARG A 172 -15.95 7.70 -1.58
CA ARG A 172 -15.78 9.14 -1.93
C ARG A 172 -15.16 9.37 -3.30
N ASP A 173 -14.41 8.40 -3.80
CA ASP A 173 -13.65 8.52 -5.06
C ASP A 173 -13.64 7.18 -5.82
N PRO A 174 -14.80 6.73 -6.33
CA PRO A 174 -14.94 5.42 -6.95
C PRO A 174 -14.12 5.25 -8.23
N ASP A 175 -13.65 6.35 -8.84
CA ASP A 175 -12.81 6.29 -10.04
C ASP A 175 -11.36 5.89 -9.70
N ARG A 176 -10.91 6.17 -8.48
CA ARG A 176 -9.57 5.86 -8.01
C ARG A 176 -9.51 4.62 -7.10
N TYR A 177 -10.64 4.20 -6.53
CA TYR A 177 -10.68 3.05 -5.63
C TYR A 177 -11.37 1.85 -6.25
N ALA A 178 -10.84 0.67 -5.94
CA ALA A 178 -11.49 -0.60 -6.16
C ALA A 178 -11.58 -1.38 -4.85
N VAL A 179 -12.79 -1.76 -4.46
CA VAL A 179 -13.01 -2.63 -3.30
C VAL A 179 -13.10 -4.06 -3.79
N VAL A 180 -12.23 -4.93 -3.27
CA VAL A 180 -12.17 -6.36 -3.62
C VAL A 180 -12.48 -7.20 -2.39
N ASP A 181 -13.49 -8.07 -2.50
CA ASP A 181 -13.84 -9.04 -1.46
C ASP A 181 -12.70 -10.04 -1.26
N ALA A 182 -12.00 -9.93 -0.14
CA ALA A 182 -10.85 -10.75 0.22
C ALA A 182 -11.22 -11.99 1.07
N ALA A 183 -12.51 -12.22 1.35
CA ALA A 183 -12.97 -13.40 2.10
C ALA A 183 -12.99 -14.68 1.25
N ARG A 184 -12.72 -14.58 -0.04
CA ARG A 184 -12.70 -15.67 -1.03
C ARG A 184 -11.34 -16.39 -1.08
N SER A 185 -11.19 -17.33 -2.02
CA SER A 185 -9.90 -17.98 -2.26
C SER A 185 -8.83 -16.99 -2.73
N ILE A 186 -7.57 -17.29 -2.46
CA ILE A 186 -6.44 -16.44 -2.91
C ILE A 186 -6.48 -16.25 -4.42
N GLU A 187 -6.84 -17.31 -5.15
CA GLU A 187 -6.92 -17.35 -6.61
C GLU A 187 -8.06 -16.47 -7.14
N ASP A 188 -9.24 -16.50 -6.52
CA ASP A 188 -10.36 -15.65 -6.93
C ASP A 188 -10.07 -14.17 -6.68
N VAL A 189 -9.45 -13.85 -5.55
CA VAL A 189 -9.01 -12.47 -5.24
C VAL A 189 -7.95 -12.00 -6.24
N GLU A 190 -6.99 -12.86 -6.62
CA GLU A 190 -5.98 -12.55 -7.65
C GLU A 190 -6.61 -12.22 -9.00
N VAL A 191 -7.64 -12.96 -9.39
CA VAL A 191 -8.37 -12.70 -10.66
C VAL A 191 -8.96 -11.31 -10.65
N ASP A 192 -9.67 -10.92 -9.58
CA ASP A 192 -10.30 -9.60 -9.48
C ASP A 192 -9.26 -8.48 -9.38
N VAL A 193 -8.24 -8.63 -8.55
CA VAL A 193 -7.13 -7.66 -8.44
C VAL A 193 -6.46 -7.45 -9.79
N THR A 194 -6.17 -8.54 -10.50
CA THR A 194 -5.55 -8.47 -11.83
C THR A 194 -6.45 -7.76 -12.85
N ALA A 195 -7.74 -8.05 -12.85
CA ALA A 195 -8.70 -7.44 -13.76
C ALA A 195 -8.80 -5.92 -13.54
N VAL A 196 -8.90 -5.49 -12.27
CA VAL A 196 -8.98 -4.08 -11.90
C VAL A 196 -7.71 -3.32 -12.28
N VAL A 197 -6.53 -3.87 -11.96
CA VAL A 197 -5.25 -3.23 -12.29
C VAL A 197 -5.07 -3.11 -13.81
N ARG A 198 -5.36 -4.17 -14.56
CA ARG A 198 -5.25 -4.12 -16.03
C ARG A 198 -6.19 -3.11 -16.64
N ALA A 199 -7.42 -2.99 -16.14
CA ALA A 199 -8.37 -1.99 -16.61
C ALA A 199 -7.86 -0.56 -16.35
N ALA A 200 -7.34 -0.29 -15.14
CA ALA A 200 -6.79 1.00 -14.77
C ALA A 200 -5.53 1.35 -15.58
N MET A 201 -4.60 0.39 -15.76
CA MET A 201 -3.41 0.56 -16.59
C MET A 201 -3.75 0.85 -18.06
N ALA A 202 -4.76 0.16 -18.61
CA ALA A 202 -5.23 0.40 -19.97
C ALA A 202 -5.84 1.81 -20.10
N GLY A 203 -6.61 2.26 -19.12
CA GLY A 203 -7.13 3.63 -19.04
C GLY A 203 -6.03 4.69 -18.98
N ALA A 204 -4.90 4.37 -18.34
CA ALA A 204 -3.70 5.22 -18.29
C ALA A 204 -2.80 5.09 -19.55
N GLY A 205 -3.18 4.31 -20.56
CA GLY A 205 -2.40 4.12 -21.79
C GLY A 205 -1.24 3.14 -21.67
N LEU A 206 -1.18 2.34 -20.63
CA LEU A 206 -0.11 1.35 -20.37
C LEU A 206 -0.49 -0.09 -20.81
N GLY A 207 -1.52 -0.23 -21.63
CA GLY A 207 -2.12 -1.52 -22.00
C GLY A 207 -1.64 -2.16 -23.29
N SER A 208 -0.67 -1.60 -24.05
CA SER A 208 -0.18 -2.18 -25.31
C SER A 208 1.24 -2.73 -25.19
N ALA A 209 1.52 -3.81 -25.91
CA ALA A 209 2.76 -4.59 -25.91
C ALA A 209 4.05 -3.86 -26.39
N ASP A 210 4.06 -2.53 -26.40
CA ASP A 210 5.17 -1.68 -26.83
C ASP A 210 5.87 -0.94 -25.67
N ALA A 211 5.73 -1.42 -24.43
CA ALA A 211 6.49 -0.84 -23.33
C ALA A 211 7.98 -1.16 -23.47
N PRO A 212 8.89 -0.16 -23.43
CA PRO A 212 10.32 -0.42 -23.51
C PRO A 212 10.77 -1.26 -22.32
N VAL A 213 11.43 -2.37 -22.60
CA VAL A 213 12.12 -3.18 -21.59
C VAL A 213 13.26 -2.32 -21.04
N GLY A 214 13.05 -1.72 -19.86
CA GLY A 214 14.10 -1.02 -19.13
C GLY A 214 15.20 -1.99 -18.67
N PRO A 215 16.42 -1.50 -18.39
CA PRO A 215 17.52 -2.34 -17.94
C PRO A 215 17.21 -3.01 -16.60
N ALA A 216 17.68 -4.24 -16.46
CA ALA A 216 17.43 -5.13 -15.35
C ALA A 216 17.75 -4.50 -13.98
N ALA A 217 16.95 -4.92 -12.99
CA ALA A 217 16.94 -4.51 -11.60
C ALA A 217 18.31 -4.31 -10.95
N ASP A 218 18.38 -3.31 -10.08
CA ASP A 218 19.40 -3.14 -9.04
C ASP A 218 19.47 -4.40 -8.14
N PRO A 219 20.64 -5.07 -8.03
CA PRO A 219 20.80 -6.28 -7.23
C PRO A 219 20.86 -6.03 -5.71
N GLY A 220 20.44 -4.88 -5.22
CA GLY A 220 20.62 -4.43 -3.83
C GLY A 220 19.50 -4.75 -2.84
N LEU A 221 18.47 -5.52 -3.19
CA LEU A 221 17.40 -5.90 -2.25
C LEU A 221 17.49 -7.39 -1.91
N GLU A 222 18.08 -7.69 -0.76
CA GLU A 222 17.91 -8.99 -0.09
C GLU A 222 16.42 -9.30 0.06
N PRO A 223 16.00 -10.57 -0.18
CA PRO A 223 14.62 -10.97 0.06
C PRO A 223 14.29 -10.76 1.54
N TRP A 224 13.08 -10.34 1.81
CA TRP A 224 12.51 -10.06 3.12
C TRP A 224 12.91 -11.13 4.14
N GLY A 225 13.82 -10.78 5.05
CA GLY A 225 14.19 -11.67 6.15
C GLY A 225 12.94 -12.03 6.96
N THR A 226 12.67 -13.33 7.07
CA THR A 226 11.79 -13.89 8.09
C THR A 226 12.34 -13.54 9.48
N PRO A 227 11.44 -13.31 10.48
CA PRO A 227 11.81 -12.84 11.82
C PRO A 227 12.78 -13.73 12.52
#